data_9b32215b54ec6f62259b54e9470c31d1
#
_entry.id   9b32215b54ec6f62259b54e9470c31d1
#
_cell.length_a   1.000
_cell.length_b   1.000
_cell.length_c   1.000
_cell.angle_alpha   90.00
_cell.angle_beta   90.00
_cell.angle_gamma   90.00
#
_symmetry.space_group_name_H-M   'P 1'
#
loop_
_entity.id
_entity.type
_entity.pdbx_description
1 polymer ?
#
loop_
_entity_poly.entity_id
_entity_poly.type
_entity_poly.pdbx_seq_one_letter_code
_entity_poly.pdbx_strand_id
1 'polypeptide(L)'
;MTALGLSGVTVAWIALLAAGLFEIGWPVGLKISQQPGRFAFGIVLAAVCIFISGALLWYSQKTISIGTAYAVWVGIGAAGTFVVGVAFFGDAATLFRVLGILLIVGGVIMLKLGSAS
;
A
#
# COMPACT_ATOMS: atom_id res chain seq x y z
N MET A 1 23.66 2.74 8.05
CA MET A 1 24.05 1.52 7.30
C MET A 1 23.36 0.32 7.91
N THR A 2 22.97 -0.60 7.09
CA THR A 2 22.37 -1.86 7.52
C THR A 2 23.33 -3.02 7.25
N ALA A 3 22.99 -4.23 7.71
CA ALA A 3 23.77 -5.43 7.43
C ALA A 3 23.90 -5.73 5.93
N LEU A 4 23.00 -5.20 5.09
CA LEU A 4 23.05 -5.36 3.65
C LEU A 4 23.82 -4.24 2.95
N GLY A 5 24.40 -3.30 3.69
CA GLY A 5 25.14 -2.17 3.13
C GLY A 5 24.25 -1.06 2.56
N LEU A 6 22.95 -1.08 2.84
CA LEU A 6 22.01 -0.06 2.36
C LEU A 6 22.00 1.13 3.31
N SER A 7 21.73 2.32 2.77
CA SER A 7 21.56 3.51 3.60
C SER A 7 20.22 3.43 4.38
N GLY A 8 20.14 4.19 5.48
CA GLY A 8 18.91 4.27 6.26
C GLY A 8 17.73 4.79 5.43
N VAL A 9 17.98 5.72 4.52
CA VAL A 9 16.95 6.26 3.62
C VAL A 9 16.44 5.16 2.68
N THR A 10 17.34 4.38 2.09
CA THR A 10 16.93 3.30 1.19
C THR A 10 16.10 2.26 1.93
N VAL A 11 16.52 1.87 3.14
CA VAL A 11 15.75 0.90 3.94
C VAL A 11 14.38 1.45 4.29
N ALA A 12 14.28 2.74 4.64
CA ALA A 12 13.00 3.36 4.95
C ALA A 12 12.05 3.33 3.75
N TRP A 13 12.55 3.60 2.54
CA TRP A 13 11.73 3.53 1.34
C TRP A 13 11.32 2.11 0.97
N ILE A 14 12.21 1.14 1.16
CA ILE A 14 11.85 -0.27 0.96
C ILE A 14 10.75 -0.68 1.94
N ALA A 15 10.88 -0.29 3.21
CA ALA A 15 9.85 -0.57 4.21
C ALA A 15 8.52 0.10 3.84
N LEU A 16 8.56 1.32 3.33
CA LEU A 16 7.36 2.05 2.93
C LEU A 16 6.66 1.37 1.74
N LEU A 17 7.44 0.95 0.74
CA LEU A 17 6.86 0.24 -0.40
C LEU A 17 6.25 -1.10 0.03
N ALA A 18 6.92 -1.82 0.92
CA ALA A 18 6.37 -3.05 1.48
C ALA A 18 5.10 -2.79 2.29
N ALA A 19 5.08 -1.70 3.07
CA ALA A 19 3.89 -1.29 3.82
C ALA A 19 2.70 -1.05 2.88
N GLY A 20 2.95 -0.39 1.74
CA GLY A 20 1.93 -0.15 0.74
C GLY A 20 1.38 -1.45 0.15
N LEU A 21 2.24 -2.44 -0.08
CA LEU A 21 1.80 -3.74 -0.59
C LEU A 21 0.91 -4.47 0.42
N PHE A 22 1.28 -4.46 1.71
CA PHE A 22 0.45 -5.06 2.75
C PHE A 22 -0.83 -4.26 2.98
N GLU A 23 -0.82 -2.96 2.69
CA GLU A 23 -2.03 -2.14 2.73
C GLU A 23 -3.10 -2.62 1.76
N ILE A 24 -2.71 -3.21 0.64
CA ILE A 24 -3.63 -3.82 -0.31
C ILE A 24 -4.35 -5.02 0.33
N GLY A 25 -3.64 -5.79 1.13
CA GLY A 25 -4.14 -7.05 1.68
C GLY A 25 -5.32 -6.91 2.61
N TRP A 26 -5.42 -5.82 3.38
CA TRP A 26 -6.51 -5.76 4.35
C TRP A 26 -7.87 -5.43 3.72
N PRO A 27 -8.02 -4.49 2.75
CA PRO A 27 -9.32 -4.35 2.08
C PRO A 27 -9.66 -5.57 1.23
N VAL A 28 -8.67 -6.22 0.61
CA VAL A 28 -8.89 -7.46 -0.13
C VAL A 28 -9.36 -8.56 0.81
N GLY A 29 -8.74 -8.69 1.98
CA GLY A 29 -9.17 -9.65 3.00
C GLY A 29 -10.60 -9.42 3.45
N LEU A 30 -10.99 -8.16 3.68
CA LEU A 30 -12.37 -7.82 4.02
C LEU A 30 -13.34 -8.23 2.93
N LYS A 31 -12.97 -8.03 1.66
CA LYS A 31 -13.82 -8.42 0.55
C LYS A 31 -13.98 -9.94 0.46
N ILE A 32 -12.87 -10.68 0.65
CA ILE A 32 -12.90 -12.14 0.71
C ILE A 32 -13.81 -12.62 1.83
N SER A 33 -13.80 -11.94 2.99
CA SER A 33 -14.61 -12.34 4.13
C SER A 33 -16.11 -12.28 3.86
N GLN A 34 -16.52 -11.52 2.85
CA GLN A 34 -17.92 -11.38 2.45
C GLN A 34 -18.37 -12.52 1.56
N GLN A 35 -17.48 -13.38 1.12
CA GLN A 35 -17.82 -14.55 0.31
C GLN A 35 -18.28 -15.70 1.20
N PRO A 36 -19.23 -16.53 0.72
CA PRO A 36 -19.73 -17.65 1.53
C PRO A 36 -18.62 -18.58 2.00
N GLY A 37 -18.60 -18.88 3.30
CA GLY A 37 -17.64 -19.79 3.90
C GLY A 37 -16.24 -19.25 4.08
N ARG A 38 -16.01 -17.96 3.78
CA ARG A 38 -14.65 -17.40 3.83
C ARG A 38 -14.50 -16.26 4.84
N PHE A 39 -15.46 -16.12 5.74
CA PHE A 39 -15.43 -15.02 6.70
C PHE A 39 -14.15 -15.02 7.56
N ALA A 40 -13.88 -16.15 8.21
CA ALA A 40 -12.73 -16.24 9.13
C ALA A 40 -11.40 -16.04 8.39
N PHE A 41 -11.24 -16.66 7.22
CA PHE A 41 -10.04 -16.51 6.42
C PHE A 41 -9.82 -15.06 6.03
N GLY A 42 -10.86 -14.38 5.52
CA GLY A 42 -10.75 -12.99 5.08
C GLY A 42 -10.43 -12.03 6.22
N ILE A 43 -11.06 -12.22 7.38
CA ILE A 43 -10.81 -11.37 8.55
C ILE A 43 -9.39 -11.56 9.08
N VAL A 44 -8.90 -12.81 9.16
CA VAL A 44 -7.53 -13.05 9.60
C VAL A 44 -6.53 -12.45 8.64
N LEU A 45 -6.75 -12.62 7.33
CA LEU A 45 -5.90 -12.02 6.32
C LEU A 45 -5.85 -10.50 6.46
N ALA A 46 -7.02 -9.87 6.62
CA ALA A 46 -7.10 -8.42 6.80
C ALA A 46 -6.35 -7.97 8.05
N ALA A 47 -6.55 -8.65 9.17
CA ALA A 47 -5.91 -8.30 10.44
C ALA A 47 -4.38 -8.42 10.36
N VAL A 48 -3.89 -9.51 9.79
CA VAL A 48 -2.44 -9.72 9.64
C VAL A 48 -1.84 -8.65 8.72
N CYS A 49 -2.49 -8.39 7.59
CA CYS A 49 -1.96 -7.43 6.63
C CYS A 49 -1.94 -6.00 7.18
N ILE A 50 -3.00 -5.56 7.87
CA ILE A 50 -3.01 -4.20 8.41
C ILE A 50 -1.99 -4.05 9.53
N PHE A 51 -1.79 -5.09 10.35
CA PHE A 51 -0.80 -5.05 11.41
C PHE A 51 0.62 -4.92 10.85
N ILE A 52 0.98 -5.75 9.87
CA ILE A 52 2.30 -5.71 9.23
C ILE A 52 2.48 -4.36 8.50
N SER A 53 1.46 -3.94 7.77
CA SER A 53 1.49 -2.68 7.03
C SER A 53 1.74 -1.49 7.96
N GLY A 54 0.99 -1.43 9.06
CA GLY A 54 1.14 -0.36 10.04
C GLY A 54 2.52 -0.34 10.69
N ALA A 55 3.07 -1.53 11.01
CA ALA A 55 4.40 -1.62 11.61
C ALA A 55 5.49 -1.11 10.64
N LEU A 56 5.38 -1.48 9.36
CA LEU A 56 6.33 -1.01 8.35
C LEU A 56 6.20 0.49 8.09
N LEU A 57 4.98 1.01 8.08
CA LEU A 57 4.74 2.44 7.97
C LEU A 57 5.37 3.18 9.14
N TRP A 58 5.13 2.69 10.36
CA TRP A 58 5.73 3.27 11.56
C TRP A 58 7.24 3.34 11.44
N TYR A 59 7.86 2.25 10.98
CA TYR A 59 9.32 2.21 10.82
C TYR A 59 9.79 3.24 9.78
N SER A 60 9.11 3.32 8.64
CA SER A 60 9.51 4.24 7.56
C SER A 60 9.41 5.70 7.99
N GLN A 61 8.47 6.03 8.88
CA GLN A 61 8.27 7.40 9.37
C GLN A 61 9.39 7.88 10.27
N LYS A 62 10.30 7.02 10.69
CA LYS A 62 11.49 7.46 11.40
C LYS A 62 12.42 8.29 10.52
N THR A 63 12.35 8.09 9.21
CA THR A 63 13.25 8.74 8.24
C THR A 63 12.49 9.60 7.24
N ILE A 64 11.33 9.12 6.78
CA ILE A 64 10.53 9.81 5.75
C ILE A 64 9.49 10.69 6.45
N SER A 65 9.29 11.90 5.93
CA SER A 65 8.30 12.82 6.48
C SER A 65 6.91 12.18 6.49
N ILE A 66 6.11 12.51 7.51
CA ILE A 66 4.80 11.88 7.72
C ILE A 66 3.87 12.06 6.52
N GLY A 67 3.84 13.25 5.93
CA GLY A 67 2.96 13.51 4.79
C GLY A 67 3.34 12.68 3.57
N THR A 68 4.63 12.62 3.26
CA THR A 68 5.13 11.81 2.14
C THR A 68 4.89 10.33 2.39
N ALA A 69 5.22 9.84 3.59
CA ALA A 69 5.06 8.43 3.92
C ALA A 69 3.59 8.01 3.81
N TYR A 70 2.68 8.80 4.39
CA TYR A 70 1.26 8.48 4.36
C TYR A 70 0.70 8.51 2.94
N ALA A 71 1.04 9.53 2.15
CA ALA A 71 0.54 9.65 0.78
C ALA A 71 1.04 8.51 -0.10
N VAL A 72 2.30 8.12 0.03
CA VAL A 72 2.85 6.99 -0.72
C VAL A 72 2.16 5.68 -0.31
N TRP A 73 2.02 5.48 0.99
CA TRP A 73 1.37 4.29 1.55
C TRP A 73 -0.07 4.14 1.05
N VAL A 74 -0.86 5.21 1.17
CA VAL A 74 -2.26 5.21 0.70
C VAL A 74 -2.32 5.08 -0.82
N GLY A 75 -1.41 5.75 -1.54
CA GLY A 75 -1.39 5.70 -3.00
C GLY A 75 -1.14 4.30 -3.54
N ILE A 76 -0.15 3.60 -2.99
CA ILE A 76 0.15 2.22 -3.38
C ILE A 76 -1.02 1.32 -3.02
N GLY A 77 -1.56 1.46 -1.81
CA GLY A 77 -2.70 0.69 -1.36
C GLY A 77 -3.92 0.88 -2.27
N ALA A 78 -4.22 2.13 -2.61
CA ALA A 78 -5.35 2.45 -3.49
C ALA A 78 -5.16 1.88 -4.89
N ALA A 79 -4.00 2.10 -5.49
CA ALA A 79 -3.73 1.62 -6.85
C ALA A 79 -3.74 0.09 -6.91
N GLY A 80 -3.08 -0.56 -5.95
CA GLY A 80 -3.03 -2.02 -5.91
C GLY A 80 -4.40 -2.64 -5.65
N THR A 81 -5.17 -2.07 -4.73
CA THR A 81 -6.53 -2.55 -4.44
C THR A 81 -7.44 -2.37 -5.66
N PHE A 82 -7.28 -1.27 -6.39
CA PHE A 82 -8.02 -1.07 -7.63
C PHE A 82 -7.71 -2.19 -8.63
N VAL A 83 -6.43 -2.51 -8.83
CA VAL A 83 -6.02 -3.58 -9.74
C VAL A 83 -6.60 -4.93 -9.32
N VAL A 84 -6.53 -5.25 -8.03
CA VAL A 84 -7.10 -6.50 -7.51
C VAL A 84 -8.62 -6.52 -7.72
N GLY A 85 -9.30 -5.41 -7.46
CA GLY A 85 -10.74 -5.31 -7.65
C GLY A 85 -11.15 -5.59 -9.10
N VAL A 86 -10.41 -5.01 -10.06
CA VAL A 86 -10.68 -5.24 -11.48
C VAL A 86 -10.37 -6.68 -11.88
N ALA A 87 -9.23 -7.20 -11.42
CA ALA A 87 -8.75 -8.53 -11.85
C ALA A 87 -9.55 -9.68 -11.23
N PHE A 88 -9.99 -9.54 -9.97
CA PHE A 88 -10.54 -10.68 -9.22
C PHE A 88 -11.97 -10.47 -8.71
N PHE A 89 -12.45 -9.25 -8.62
CA PHE A 89 -13.77 -8.96 -8.02
C PHE A 89 -14.75 -8.34 -8.99
N GLY A 90 -14.42 -8.26 -10.27
CA GLY A 90 -15.33 -7.78 -11.29
C GLY A 90 -15.60 -6.29 -11.31
N ASP A 91 -14.75 -5.49 -10.65
CA ASP A 91 -14.89 -4.04 -10.67
C ASP A 91 -14.63 -3.48 -12.05
N ALA A 92 -15.32 -2.39 -12.39
CA ALA A 92 -15.20 -1.76 -13.70
C ALA A 92 -13.87 -0.97 -13.81
N ALA A 93 -13.19 -1.13 -14.96
CA ALA A 93 -12.00 -0.36 -15.30
C ALA A 93 -12.36 0.72 -16.33
N THR A 94 -13.24 1.65 -15.93
CA THR A 94 -13.64 2.75 -16.80
C THR A 94 -12.50 3.74 -16.98
N LEU A 95 -12.58 4.57 -18.03
CA LEU A 95 -11.56 5.56 -18.29
C LEU A 95 -11.37 6.51 -17.11
N PHE A 96 -12.45 7.00 -16.52
CA PHE A 96 -12.36 7.90 -15.36
C PHE A 96 -11.68 7.24 -14.16
N ARG A 97 -12.00 5.96 -13.91
CA ARG A 97 -11.41 5.24 -12.79
C ARG A 97 -9.92 5.00 -13.01
N VAL A 98 -9.54 4.62 -14.24
CA VAL A 98 -8.13 4.43 -14.58
C VAL A 98 -7.36 5.75 -14.49
N LEU A 99 -7.93 6.84 -15.00
CA LEU A 99 -7.30 8.16 -14.91
C LEU A 99 -7.12 8.60 -13.45
N GLY A 100 -8.10 8.33 -12.60
CA GLY A 100 -8.00 8.64 -11.17
C GLY A 100 -6.82 7.92 -10.52
N ILE A 101 -6.66 6.63 -10.80
CA ILE A 101 -5.54 5.85 -10.27
C ILE A 101 -4.21 6.35 -10.81
N LEU A 102 -4.15 6.70 -12.11
CA LEU A 102 -2.92 7.25 -12.70
C LEU A 102 -2.52 8.57 -12.06
N LEU A 103 -3.49 9.43 -11.70
CA LEU A 103 -3.21 10.67 -10.98
C LEU A 103 -2.63 10.39 -9.59
N ILE A 104 -3.16 9.39 -8.89
CA ILE A 104 -2.64 9.00 -7.58
C ILE A 104 -1.20 8.51 -7.71
N VAL A 105 -0.95 7.60 -8.66
CA VAL A 105 0.39 7.05 -8.88
C VAL A 105 1.37 8.16 -9.30
N GLY A 106 0.93 9.06 -10.18
CA GLY A 106 1.74 10.21 -10.59
C GLY A 106 2.10 11.10 -9.41
N GLY A 107 1.14 11.35 -8.51
CA GLY A 107 1.38 12.13 -7.30
C GLY A 107 2.40 11.45 -6.39
N VAL A 108 2.32 10.13 -6.22
CA VAL A 108 3.27 9.36 -5.41
C VAL A 108 4.69 9.49 -5.99
N ILE A 109 4.83 9.38 -7.31
CA ILE A 109 6.12 9.53 -7.98
C ILE A 109 6.67 10.94 -7.75
N MET A 110 5.83 11.96 -7.89
CA MET A 110 6.26 13.34 -7.66
C MET A 110 6.72 13.55 -6.22
N LEU A 111 6.03 12.98 -5.25
CA LEU A 111 6.43 13.07 -3.84
C LEU A 111 7.81 12.43 -3.61
N LYS A 112 8.05 11.29 -4.22
CA LYS A 112 9.36 10.62 -4.09
C LYS A 112 10.46 11.48 -4.68
N LEU A 113 10.25 12.03 -5.89
CA LEU A 113 11.25 12.84 -6.57
C LEU A 113 11.50 14.17 -5.85
N GLY A 114 10.48 14.73 -5.21
CA GLY A 114 10.60 15.97 -4.45
C GLY A 114 11.02 15.77 -3.01
N SER A 115 11.21 14.54 -2.56
CA SER A 115 11.56 14.24 -1.17
C SER A 115 13.04 14.42 -0.92
N ALA A 116 13.38 15.00 0.25
CA ALA A 116 14.77 15.11 0.72
C ALA A 116 15.26 13.82 1.37
N SER A 117 14.35 12.89 1.64
CA SER A 117 14.70 11.62 2.31
C SER A 117 14.61 10.39 1.42
#